data_b4ea3ee196d1c0765f40de73c238160a
#
_entry.id   b4ea3ee196d1c0765f40de73c238160a
#
_cell.length_a   1.000
_cell.length_b   1.000
_cell.length_c   1.000
_cell.angle_alpha   90.00
_cell.angle_beta   90.00
_cell.angle_gamma   90.00
#
_symmetry.space_group_name_H-M   'P 1'
#
loop_
_entity.id
_entity.type
_entity.pdbx_description
1 polymer ?
#
loop_
_entity_poly.entity_id
_entity_poly.type
_entity_poly.pdbx_seq_one_letter_code
_entity_poly.pdbx_strand_id
1 'polypeptide(L)'
;MDRIKTFFRTSDWESVGVAAFYGYFAINILMKALAYDHGDNIYKFFFIFAMSFWAIKIVTTRYTLREIAWIAVLLALGLGLSVITKQNTWLLLFMTIIAMKNCRFEFMIQMAVYIRVFCLAMLVIGSTFGVFDIGYKTTPDSSYVEIPVYSFAMNEPNTAFLAVFLTLLLLLYYNYKKLNVWWFAGTSATALLFYKFTYCRTGIAVFFFVWALIIFEKIAKNRWKVVLALSVPVGAVFSLCTMLFYDGGNSVYREESIS
;
A
#
# COMPACT_ATOMS: atom_id res chain seq x y z
N MET A 1 -38.57 15.95 -7.34
CA MET A 1 -38.29 15.36 -8.67
C MET A 1 -37.31 16.20 -9.48
N ASP A 2 -37.19 17.50 -9.23
CA ASP A 2 -36.27 18.39 -9.99
C ASP A 2 -34.77 18.26 -9.61
N ARG A 3 -34.44 17.81 -8.40
CA ARG A 3 -33.03 17.57 -8.00
C ARG A 3 -32.39 16.39 -8.74
N ILE A 4 -33.18 15.44 -9.23
CA ILE A 4 -32.66 14.31 -10.00
C ILE A 4 -32.42 14.72 -11.45
N LYS A 5 -33.22 15.63 -12.00
CA LYS A 5 -33.06 16.15 -13.38
C LYS A 5 -31.88 17.12 -13.53
N THR A 6 -31.51 17.86 -12.46
CA THR A 6 -30.30 18.69 -12.47
C THR A 6 -29.00 17.88 -12.36
N PHE A 7 -29.06 16.67 -11.85
CA PHE A 7 -27.88 15.79 -11.75
C PHE A 7 -27.36 15.32 -13.13
N PHE A 8 -28.18 15.30 -14.17
CA PHE A 8 -27.83 14.82 -15.53
C PHE A 8 -27.49 15.94 -16.54
N ARG A 9 -27.27 17.18 -16.09
CA ARG A 9 -26.93 18.28 -17.00
C ARG A 9 -25.43 18.52 -16.98
N THR A 10 -24.75 18.43 -18.10
CA THR A 10 -23.36 18.74 -18.51
C THR A 10 -22.21 18.81 -17.47
N SER A 11 -22.46 19.15 -16.20
CA SER A 11 -21.53 19.01 -15.09
C SER A 11 -21.49 17.59 -14.51
N ASP A 12 -22.43 16.74 -14.92
CA ASP A 12 -22.70 15.46 -14.25
C ASP A 12 -21.79 14.33 -14.74
N TRP A 13 -21.30 14.39 -15.99
CA TRP A 13 -20.38 13.39 -16.50
C TRP A 13 -19.05 13.35 -15.75
N GLU A 14 -18.54 14.50 -15.31
CA GLU A 14 -17.34 14.54 -14.47
C GLU A 14 -17.59 13.95 -13.08
N SER A 15 -18.77 14.16 -12.50
CA SER A 15 -19.14 13.56 -11.22
C SER A 15 -19.27 12.04 -11.30
N VAL A 16 -19.81 11.51 -12.41
CA VAL A 16 -19.85 10.06 -12.71
C VAL A 16 -18.43 9.52 -12.81
N GLY A 17 -17.54 10.23 -13.52
CA GLY A 17 -16.13 9.85 -13.61
C GLY A 17 -15.42 9.83 -12.27
N VAL A 18 -15.67 10.82 -11.40
CA VAL A 18 -15.10 10.86 -10.06
C VAL A 18 -15.63 9.69 -9.21
N ALA A 19 -16.92 9.39 -9.25
CA ALA A 19 -17.51 8.24 -8.56
C ALA A 19 -16.93 6.91 -9.07
N ALA A 20 -16.79 6.76 -10.39
CA ALA A 20 -16.15 5.60 -11.00
C ALA A 20 -14.70 5.44 -10.52
N PHE A 21 -13.92 6.53 -10.43
CA PHE A 21 -12.57 6.46 -9.89
C PHE A 21 -12.54 5.96 -8.44
N TYR A 22 -13.43 6.44 -7.59
CA TYR A 22 -13.49 5.95 -6.22
C TYR A 22 -13.86 4.46 -6.15
N GLY A 23 -14.75 3.98 -7.04
CA GLY A 23 -15.03 2.55 -7.20
C GLY A 23 -13.79 1.75 -7.61
N TYR A 24 -13.07 2.20 -8.64
CA TYR A 24 -11.80 1.63 -9.06
C TYR A 24 -10.79 1.55 -7.92
N PHE A 25 -10.60 2.67 -7.21
CA PHE A 25 -9.65 2.77 -6.13
C PHE A 25 -10.04 1.87 -4.94
N ALA A 26 -11.32 1.85 -4.56
CA ALA A 26 -11.83 1.00 -3.48
C ALA A 26 -11.58 -0.47 -3.75
N ILE A 27 -11.87 -0.95 -4.97
CA ILE A 27 -11.66 -2.35 -5.34
C ILE A 27 -10.18 -2.70 -5.27
N ASN A 28 -9.28 -1.86 -5.82
CA ASN A 28 -7.85 -2.12 -5.77
C ASN A 28 -7.31 -2.15 -4.33
N ILE A 29 -7.73 -1.22 -3.47
CA ILE A 29 -7.35 -1.22 -2.05
C ILE A 29 -7.89 -2.45 -1.34
N LEU A 30 -9.15 -2.83 -1.59
CA LEU A 30 -9.80 -4.00 -1.00
C LEU A 30 -9.03 -5.29 -1.35
N MET A 31 -8.73 -5.51 -2.63
CA MET A 31 -8.01 -6.69 -3.09
C MET A 31 -6.62 -6.80 -2.47
N LYS A 32 -5.90 -5.68 -2.41
CA LYS A 32 -4.57 -5.64 -1.77
C LYS A 32 -4.65 -5.74 -0.23
N ALA A 33 -5.71 -5.24 0.39
CA ALA A 33 -5.91 -5.38 1.83
C ALA A 33 -6.28 -6.81 2.25
N LEU A 34 -6.94 -7.57 1.37
CA LEU A 34 -7.25 -8.99 1.56
C LEU A 34 -6.13 -9.92 1.09
N ALA A 35 -4.97 -9.37 0.68
CA ALA A 35 -3.79 -10.10 0.21
C ALA A 35 -4.04 -11.01 -1.02
N TYR A 36 -5.07 -10.73 -1.81
CA TYR A 36 -5.24 -11.43 -3.09
C TYR A 36 -4.14 -11.06 -4.08
N ASP A 37 -3.61 -12.05 -4.78
CA ASP A 37 -2.52 -11.86 -5.72
C ASP A 37 -2.95 -12.11 -7.18
N HIS A 38 -2.10 -11.71 -8.14
CA HIS A 38 -2.37 -11.79 -9.58
C HIS A 38 -2.67 -13.21 -10.09
N GLY A 39 -2.25 -14.25 -9.35
CA GLY A 39 -2.54 -15.65 -9.65
C GLY A 39 -4.01 -16.05 -9.43
N ASP A 40 -4.69 -15.38 -8.50
CA ASP A 40 -6.01 -15.78 -8.04
C ASP A 40 -7.12 -15.46 -9.05
N ASN A 41 -8.04 -16.39 -9.28
CA ASN A 41 -9.18 -16.14 -10.17
C ASN A 41 -10.10 -15.05 -9.64
N ILE A 42 -10.24 -14.94 -8.32
CA ILE A 42 -11.00 -13.87 -7.66
C ILE A 42 -10.37 -12.52 -7.96
N TYR A 43 -9.04 -12.42 -7.84
CA TYR A 43 -8.31 -11.20 -8.20
C TYR A 43 -8.57 -10.79 -9.65
N LYS A 44 -8.46 -11.72 -10.60
CA LYS A 44 -8.69 -11.45 -12.03
C LYS A 44 -10.08 -10.91 -12.29
N PHE A 45 -11.11 -11.49 -11.67
CA PHE A 45 -12.49 -11.02 -11.81
C PHE A 45 -12.66 -9.57 -11.32
N PHE A 46 -12.23 -9.29 -10.09
CA PHE A 46 -12.31 -7.94 -9.54
C PHE A 46 -11.42 -6.94 -10.27
N PHE A 47 -10.28 -7.39 -10.79
CA PHE A 47 -9.42 -6.57 -11.63
C PHE A 47 -10.10 -6.11 -12.90
N ILE A 48 -10.77 -7.01 -13.63
CA ILE A 48 -11.54 -6.65 -14.84
C ILE A 48 -12.64 -5.65 -14.47
N PHE A 49 -13.33 -5.89 -13.36
CA PHE A 49 -14.37 -4.99 -12.87
C PHE A 49 -13.81 -3.60 -12.51
N ALA A 50 -12.67 -3.54 -11.83
CA ALA A 50 -11.97 -2.29 -11.54
C ALA A 50 -11.55 -1.56 -12.82
N MET A 51 -11.06 -2.29 -13.83
CA MET A 51 -10.70 -1.70 -15.13
C MET A 51 -11.89 -1.08 -15.86
N SER A 52 -13.09 -1.62 -15.70
CA SER A 52 -14.31 -1.01 -16.26
C SER A 52 -14.58 0.36 -15.63
N PHE A 53 -14.42 0.51 -14.32
CA PHE A 53 -14.53 1.80 -13.64
C PHE A 53 -13.45 2.79 -14.07
N TRP A 54 -12.21 2.30 -14.25
CA TRP A 54 -11.13 3.12 -14.75
C TRP A 54 -11.42 3.65 -16.16
N ALA A 55 -11.90 2.79 -17.06
CA ALA A 55 -12.28 3.18 -18.41
C ALA A 55 -13.39 4.24 -18.40
N ILE A 56 -14.43 4.07 -17.58
CA ILE A 56 -15.50 5.07 -17.40
C ILE A 56 -14.88 6.41 -16.96
N LYS A 57 -13.96 6.40 -15.99
CA LYS A 57 -13.28 7.62 -15.53
C LYS A 57 -12.53 8.33 -16.64
N ILE A 58 -11.76 7.60 -17.44
CA ILE A 58 -10.97 8.19 -18.53
C ILE A 58 -11.89 8.81 -19.59
N VAL A 59 -12.95 8.11 -20.00
CA VAL A 59 -13.88 8.58 -21.04
C VAL A 59 -14.69 9.80 -20.59
N THR A 60 -15.07 9.86 -19.32
CA THR A 60 -15.87 10.98 -18.77
C THR A 60 -15.06 12.19 -18.36
N THR A 61 -13.72 12.06 -18.24
CA THR A 61 -12.84 13.16 -17.84
C THR A 61 -12.30 13.90 -19.07
N ARG A 62 -12.39 15.23 -19.08
CA ARG A 62 -11.82 16.06 -20.13
C ARG A 62 -10.33 16.26 -19.90
N TYR A 63 -9.52 15.91 -20.90
CA TYR A 63 -8.07 16.10 -20.89
C TYR A 63 -7.66 17.11 -21.96
N THR A 64 -6.67 17.95 -21.64
CA THR A 64 -6.00 18.81 -22.62
C THR A 64 -5.02 17.99 -23.45
N LEU A 65 -4.63 18.48 -24.65
CA LEU A 65 -3.64 17.80 -25.50
C LEU A 65 -2.32 17.55 -24.78
N ARG A 66 -1.89 18.49 -23.95
CA ARG A 66 -0.66 18.34 -23.14
C ARG A 66 -0.80 17.22 -22.10
N GLU A 67 -1.95 17.10 -21.44
CA GLU A 67 -2.21 16.02 -20.49
C GLU A 67 -2.27 14.67 -21.20
N ILE A 68 -2.88 14.59 -22.39
CA ILE A 68 -2.92 13.36 -23.20
C ILE A 68 -1.50 12.91 -23.56
N ALA A 69 -0.60 13.83 -23.92
CA ALA A 69 0.80 13.50 -24.17
C ALA A 69 1.48 12.91 -22.92
N TRP A 70 1.27 13.51 -21.74
CA TRP A 70 1.79 12.97 -20.49
C TRP A 70 1.19 11.62 -20.11
N ILE A 71 -0.12 11.43 -20.35
CA ILE A 71 -0.80 10.15 -20.15
C ILE A 71 -0.17 9.06 -21.03
N ALA A 72 0.08 9.36 -22.30
CA ALA A 72 0.73 8.41 -23.21
C ALA A 72 2.14 8.02 -22.73
N VAL A 73 2.94 9.00 -22.26
CA VAL A 73 4.27 8.74 -21.71
C VAL A 73 4.19 7.87 -20.47
N LEU A 74 3.31 8.19 -19.51
CA LEU A 74 3.17 7.40 -18.27
C LEU A 74 2.68 5.98 -18.53
N LEU A 75 1.73 5.79 -19.47
CA LEU A 75 1.27 4.45 -19.87
C LEU A 75 2.37 3.66 -20.58
N ALA A 76 3.14 4.30 -21.48
CA ALA A 76 4.27 3.64 -22.14
C ALA A 76 5.34 3.21 -21.13
N LEU A 77 5.68 4.07 -20.16
CA LEU A 77 6.59 3.73 -19.06
C LEU A 77 6.04 2.59 -18.20
N GLY A 78 4.77 2.65 -17.83
CA GLY A 78 4.12 1.60 -17.05
C GLY A 78 4.11 0.26 -17.74
N LEU A 79 3.80 0.23 -19.04
CA LEU A 79 3.85 -0.97 -19.87
C LEU A 79 5.28 -1.50 -20.01
N GLY A 80 6.24 -0.63 -20.31
CA GLY A 80 7.65 -1.01 -20.40
C GLY A 80 8.17 -1.66 -19.11
N LEU A 81 7.91 -1.03 -17.97
CA LEU A 81 8.29 -1.57 -16.67
C LEU A 81 7.55 -2.89 -16.37
N SER A 82 6.27 -2.99 -16.72
CA SER A 82 5.48 -4.21 -16.53
C SER A 82 6.06 -5.40 -17.34
N VAL A 83 6.50 -5.16 -18.56
CA VAL A 83 7.14 -6.19 -19.41
C VAL A 83 8.50 -6.61 -18.82
N ILE A 84 9.31 -5.66 -18.37
CA ILE A 84 10.65 -5.93 -17.80
C ILE A 84 10.54 -6.66 -16.47
N THR A 85 9.70 -6.19 -15.57
CA THR A 85 9.57 -6.74 -14.21
C THR A 85 8.63 -7.94 -14.11
N LYS A 86 7.86 -8.23 -15.17
CA LYS A 86 6.75 -9.21 -15.18
C LYS A 86 5.70 -8.93 -14.09
N GLN A 87 5.60 -7.68 -13.63
CA GLN A 87 4.69 -7.23 -12.58
C GLN A 87 3.87 -6.03 -13.04
N ASN A 88 2.55 -6.09 -12.88
CA ASN A 88 1.65 -5.01 -13.29
C ASN A 88 1.54 -3.85 -12.28
N THR A 89 2.31 -3.89 -11.18
CA THR A 89 2.25 -2.91 -10.10
C THR A 89 2.52 -1.48 -10.58
N TRP A 90 3.54 -1.29 -11.44
CA TRP A 90 3.90 0.00 -12.00
C TRP A 90 2.81 0.54 -12.94
N LEU A 91 2.27 -0.33 -13.78
CA LEU A 91 1.18 0.04 -14.68
C LEU A 91 -0.05 0.51 -13.88
N LEU A 92 -0.45 -0.24 -12.85
CA LEU A 92 -1.57 0.14 -11.98
C LEU A 92 -1.32 1.44 -11.24
N LEU A 93 -0.09 1.70 -10.79
CA LEU A 93 0.28 2.96 -10.15
C LEU A 93 0.07 4.14 -11.11
N PHE A 94 0.61 4.06 -12.34
CA PHE A 94 0.44 5.13 -13.33
C PHE A 94 -1.03 5.30 -13.74
N MET A 95 -1.77 4.21 -13.94
CA MET A 95 -3.21 4.26 -14.21
C MET A 95 -3.98 4.96 -13.10
N THR A 96 -3.60 4.71 -11.83
CA THR A 96 -4.20 5.38 -10.67
C THR A 96 -3.88 6.87 -10.68
N ILE A 97 -2.62 7.26 -10.93
CA ILE A 97 -2.20 8.67 -11.00
C ILE A 97 -2.97 9.41 -12.11
N ILE A 98 -3.08 8.81 -13.29
CA ILE A 98 -3.82 9.40 -14.42
C ILE A 98 -5.29 9.63 -14.06
N ALA A 99 -5.92 8.65 -13.42
CA ALA A 99 -7.33 8.70 -13.07
C ALA A 99 -7.64 9.62 -11.86
N MET A 100 -6.63 10.04 -11.08
CA MET A 100 -6.82 10.94 -9.93
C MET A 100 -7.27 12.36 -10.30
N LYS A 101 -7.22 12.75 -11.57
CA LYS A 101 -7.64 14.09 -11.98
C LYS A 101 -9.06 14.42 -11.48
N ASN A 102 -9.20 15.61 -10.89
CA ASN A 102 -10.45 16.14 -10.29
C ASN A 102 -10.97 15.31 -9.08
N CYS A 103 -10.15 14.41 -8.50
CA CYS A 103 -10.52 13.66 -7.32
C CYS A 103 -9.96 14.32 -6.05
N ARG A 104 -10.69 14.20 -4.93
CA ARG A 104 -10.26 14.74 -3.64
C ARG A 104 -9.34 13.74 -2.96
N PHE A 105 -8.07 14.09 -2.83
CA PHE A 105 -7.05 13.22 -2.22
C PHE A 105 -7.39 12.85 -0.77
N GLU A 106 -7.92 13.80 0.01
CA GLU A 106 -8.32 13.55 1.40
C GLU A 106 -9.38 12.44 1.51
N PHE A 107 -10.36 12.43 0.59
CA PHE A 107 -11.39 11.39 0.56
C PHE A 107 -10.81 10.02 0.20
N MET A 108 -9.84 9.96 -0.71
CA MET A 108 -9.13 8.73 -1.04
C MET A 108 -8.40 8.15 0.18
N ILE A 109 -7.67 8.98 0.90
CA ILE A 109 -6.98 8.55 2.13
C ILE A 109 -7.98 8.04 3.16
N GLN A 110 -9.07 8.77 3.38
CA GLN A 110 -10.13 8.37 4.31
C GLN A 110 -10.71 7.00 3.93
N MET A 111 -11.04 6.80 2.66
CA MET A 111 -11.57 5.55 2.15
C MET A 111 -10.54 4.41 2.29
N ALA A 112 -9.27 4.67 1.98
CA ALA A 112 -8.20 3.69 2.15
C ALA A 112 -8.03 3.27 3.62
N VAL A 113 -8.10 4.23 4.56
CA VAL A 113 -8.05 3.95 6.00
C VAL A 113 -9.19 3.02 6.40
N TYR A 114 -10.43 3.35 6.06
CA TYR A 114 -11.59 2.53 6.44
C TYR A 114 -11.52 1.12 5.86
N ILE A 115 -11.23 1.00 4.57
CA ILE A 115 -11.14 -0.32 3.92
C ILE A 115 -10.02 -1.14 4.57
N ARG A 116 -8.83 -0.58 4.77
CA ARG A 116 -7.70 -1.33 5.36
C ARG A 116 -7.94 -1.72 6.80
N VAL A 117 -8.47 -0.82 7.63
CA VAL A 117 -8.80 -1.14 9.03
C VAL A 117 -9.84 -2.25 9.09
N PHE A 118 -10.90 -2.16 8.27
CA PHE A 118 -11.94 -3.18 8.20
C PHE A 118 -11.38 -4.54 7.76
N CYS A 119 -10.62 -4.58 6.65
CA CYS A 119 -10.03 -5.82 6.14
C CYS A 119 -9.04 -6.43 7.14
N LEU A 120 -8.18 -5.62 7.74
CA LEU A 120 -7.22 -6.09 8.74
C LEU A 120 -7.95 -6.68 9.96
N ALA A 121 -8.97 -5.98 10.47
CA ALA A 121 -9.78 -6.49 11.57
C ALA A 121 -10.47 -7.82 11.20
N MET A 122 -11.05 -7.90 10.00
CA MET A 122 -11.69 -9.11 9.50
C MET A 122 -10.70 -10.28 9.38
N LEU A 123 -9.50 -10.06 8.84
CA LEU A 123 -8.48 -11.09 8.70
C LEU A 123 -7.97 -11.56 10.07
N VAL A 124 -7.66 -10.65 10.99
CA VAL A 124 -7.17 -11.00 12.32
C VAL A 124 -8.25 -11.74 13.13
N ILE A 125 -9.47 -11.20 13.17
CA ILE A 125 -10.58 -11.83 13.88
C ILE A 125 -10.92 -13.19 13.25
N GLY A 126 -11.05 -13.26 11.93
CA GLY A 126 -11.36 -14.50 11.22
C GLY A 126 -10.28 -15.57 11.42
N SER A 127 -9.00 -15.19 11.44
CA SER A 127 -7.89 -16.13 11.73
C SER A 127 -7.91 -16.60 13.19
N THR A 128 -8.23 -15.73 14.15
CA THR A 128 -8.32 -16.12 15.57
C THR A 128 -9.49 -17.04 15.88
N PHE A 129 -10.60 -16.90 15.15
CA PHE A 129 -11.76 -17.80 15.27
C PHE A 129 -11.71 -19.03 14.35
N GLY A 130 -10.62 -19.24 13.62
CA GLY A 130 -10.43 -20.39 12.74
C GLY A 130 -11.26 -20.35 11.44
N VAL A 131 -11.83 -19.17 11.09
CA VAL A 131 -12.55 -18.97 9.82
C VAL A 131 -11.56 -18.92 8.66
N PHE A 132 -10.38 -18.34 8.90
CA PHE A 132 -9.27 -18.30 7.96
C PHE A 132 -8.08 -19.05 8.54
N ASP A 133 -7.21 -19.59 7.65
CA ASP A 133 -5.96 -20.15 8.09
C ASP A 133 -5.08 -19.09 8.75
N ILE A 134 -4.64 -19.36 9.97
CA ILE A 134 -3.74 -18.45 10.70
C ILE A 134 -2.34 -18.40 10.06
N GLY A 135 -2.00 -19.40 9.22
CA GLY A 135 -0.74 -19.46 8.48
C GLY A 135 0.46 -19.60 9.40
N TYR A 136 0.51 -20.70 10.15
CA TYR A 136 1.64 -21.01 11.02
C TYR A 136 2.87 -21.42 10.22
N LYS A 137 4.00 -20.76 10.51
CA LYS A 137 5.32 -21.10 9.98
C LYS A 137 6.35 -21.05 11.12
N THR A 138 7.49 -21.68 10.95
CA THR A 138 8.64 -21.54 11.86
C THR A 138 9.76 -20.78 11.14
N THR A 139 10.41 -19.86 11.84
CA THR A 139 11.60 -19.15 11.37
C THR A 139 12.75 -19.38 12.34
N PRO A 140 13.96 -19.72 11.86
CA PRO A 140 15.12 -19.80 12.74
C PRO A 140 15.49 -18.39 13.26
N ASP A 141 15.71 -18.29 14.56
CA ASP A 141 16.35 -17.11 15.16
C ASP A 141 17.88 -17.19 15.06
N SER A 142 18.57 -16.10 15.39
CA SER A 142 20.03 -16.04 15.49
C SER A 142 20.64 -17.11 16.42
N SER A 143 19.83 -17.69 17.29
CA SER A 143 20.21 -18.78 18.23
C SER A 143 19.87 -20.18 17.71
N TYR A 144 19.46 -20.34 16.41
CA TYR A 144 18.95 -21.58 15.84
C TYR A 144 17.70 -22.13 16.54
N VAL A 145 17.01 -21.33 17.33
CA VAL A 145 15.73 -21.68 17.94
C VAL A 145 14.62 -21.37 16.95
N GLU A 146 13.77 -22.34 16.65
CA GLU A 146 12.59 -22.14 15.81
C GLU A 146 11.55 -21.32 16.54
N ILE A 147 11.24 -20.14 15.99
CA ILE A 147 10.21 -19.25 16.53
C ILE A 147 8.93 -19.40 15.70
N PRO A 148 7.77 -19.62 16.34
CA PRO A 148 6.50 -19.64 15.64
C PRO A 148 6.14 -18.24 15.13
N VAL A 149 5.80 -18.15 13.85
CA VAL A 149 5.34 -16.93 13.20
C VAL A 149 4.01 -17.16 12.51
N TYR A 150 3.18 -16.10 12.47
CA TYR A 150 1.81 -16.16 11.97
C TYR A 150 1.61 -15.18 10.82
N SER A 151 0.91 -15.59 9.77
CA SER A 151 0.63 -14.76 8.59
C SER A 151 -0.79 -14.19 8.52
N PHE A 152 -1.70 -14.60 9.42
CA PHE A 152 -3.09 -14.13 9.51
C PHE A 152 -3.80 -14.15 8.15
N ALA A 153 -3.89 -15.31 7.54
CA ALA A 153 -4.46 -15.54 6.20
C ALA A 153 -3.73 -14.84 5.04
N MET A 154 -2.55 -14.29 5.29
CA MET A 154 -1.69 -13.73 4.25
C MET A 154 -0.63 -14.76 3.81
N ASN A 155 -0.05 -14.56 2.63
CA ASN A 155 0.92 -15.52 2.07
C ASN A 155 2.16 -15.72 2.95
N GLU A 156 2.58 -14.64 3.65
CA GLU A 156 3.78 -14.64 4.48
C GLU A 156 3.62 -13.74 5.71
N PRO A 157 4.31 -14.03 6.84
CA PRO A 157 4.30 -13.19 8.03
C PRO A 157 4.78 -11.76 7.78
N ASN A 158 5.79 -11.58 6.91
CA ASN A 158 6.28 -10.26 6.52
C ASN A 158 5.20 -9.43 5.81
N THR A 159 4.38 -10.07 4.96
CA THR A 159 3.25 -9.43 4.28
C THR A 159 2.17 -9.02 5.29
N ALA A 160 1.93 -9.84 6.32
CA ALA A 160 1.00 -9.50 7.40
C ALA A 160 1.47 -8.26 8.17
N PHE A 161 2.76 -8.20 8.54
CA PHE A 161 3.31 -7.01 9.18
C PHE A 161 3.23 -5.78 8.29
N LEU A 162 3.56 -5.92 7.00
CA LEU A 162 3.48 -4.82 6.03
C LEU A 162 2.05 -4.28 5.89
N ALA A 163 1.04 -5.14 5.90
CA ALA A 163 -0.37 -4.73 5.87
C ALA A 163 -0.75 -3.90 7.10
N VAL A 164 -0.32 -4.32 8.30
CA VAL A 164 -0.48 -3.56 9.54
C VAL A 164 0.26 -2.23 9.47
N PHE A 165 1.52 -2.26 9.08
CA PHE A 165 2.38 -1.08 8.95
C PHE A 165 1.77 -0.02 8.02
N LEU A 166 1.33 -0.42 6.82
CA LEU A 166 0.67 0.49 5.88
C LEU A 166 -0.66 1.03 6.44
N THR A 167 -1.41 0.22 7.18
CA THR A 167 -2.65 0.68 7.84
C THR A 167 -2.33 1.71 8.92
N LEU A 168 -1.31 1.48 9.75
CA LEU A 168 -0.87 2.44 10.76
C LEU A 168 -0.34 3.73 10.13
N LEU A 169 0.43 3.65 9.04
CA LEU A 169 0.88 4.84 8.31
C LEU A 169 -0.28 5.68 7.79
N LEU A 170 -1.29 5.06 7.19
CA LEU A 170 -2.48 5.76 6.72
C LEU A 170 -3.25 6.40 7.87
N LEU A 171 -3.39 5.72 9.00
CA LEU A 171 -4.02 6.26 10.23
C LEU A 171 -3.24 7.46 10.77
N LEU A 172 -1.91 7.39 10.82
CA LEU A 172 -1.04 8.49 11.25
C LEU A 172 -1.16 9.68 10.31
N TYR A 173 -1.15 9.43 9.00
CA TYR A 173 -1.32 10.50 8.00
C TYR A 173 -2.70 11.16 8.12
N TYR A 174 -3.76 10.37 8.22
CA TYR A 174 -5.14 10.89 8.35
C TYR A 174 -5.33 11.75 9.62
N ASN A 175 -4.71 11.33 10.73
CA ASN A 175 -4.80 12.03 12.00
C ASN A 175 -3.59 12.95 12.29
N TYR A 176 -2.77 13.27 11.29
CA TYR A 176 -1.47 13.93 11.45
C TYR A 176 -1.54 15.19 12.34
N LYS A 177 -2.57 16.04 12.14
CA LYS A 177 -2.77 17.27 12.93
C LYS A 177 -3.15 17.01 14.39
N LYS A 178 -3.68 15.80 14.70
CA LYS A 178 -4.17 15.39 16.04
C LYS A 178 -3.20 14.46 16.76
N LEU A 179 -2.03 14.17 16.15
CA LEU A 179 -1.07 13.25 16.74
C LEU A 179 -0.56 13.78 18.10
N ASN A 180 -0.67 12.92 19.10
CA ASN A 180 -0.21 13.14 20.48
C ASN A 180 0.46 11.87 21.01
N VAL A 181 0.86 11.89 22.28
CA VAL A 181 1.54 10.76 22.95
C VAL A 181 0.68 9.49 22.94
N TRP A 182 -0.65 9.61 23.02
CA TRP A 182 -1.54 8.45 22.98
C TRP A 182 -1.56 7.75 21.61
N TRP A 183 -1.47 8.53 20.53
CA TRP A 183 -1.29 7.97 19.19
C TRP A 183 0.02 7.22 19.06
N PHE A 184 1.11 7.79 19.62
CA PHE A 184 2.40 7.11 19.68
C PHE A 184 2.29 5.80 20.46
N ALA A 185 1.77 5.83 21.66
CA ALA A 185 1.64 4.65 22.52
C ALA A 185 0.76 3.57 21.85
N GLY A 186 -0.42 3.94 21.35
CA GLY A 186 -1.36 3.00 20.73
C GLY A 186 -0.81 2.35 19.46
N THR A 187 -0.25 3.13 18.54
CA THR A 187 0.31 2.57 17.30
C THR A 187 1.58 1.78 17.54
N SER A 188 2.43 2.18 18.51
CA SER A 188 3.62 1.42 18.89
C SER A 188 3.24 0.10 19.56
N ALA A 189 2.26 0.10 20.47
CA ALA A 189 1.76 -1.13 21.07
C ALA A 189 1.21 -2.10 20.01
N THR A 190 0.43 -1.59 19.03
CA THR A 190 -0.07 -2.40 17.91
C THR A 190 1.07 -2.97 17.08
N ALA A 191 2.05 -2.14 16.70
CA ALA A 191 3.20 -2.58 15.91
C ALA A 191 4.03 -3.64 16.64
N LEU A 192 4.29 -3.46 17.95
CA LEU A 192 5.01 -4.43 18.77
C LEU A 192 4.24 -5.74 18.95
N LEU A 193 2.91 -5.67 19.12
CA LEU A 193 2.07 -6.84 19.19
C LEU A 193 2.17 -7.67 17.90
N PHE A 194 2.01 -7.03 16.74
CA PHE A 194 2.15 -7.73 15.46
C PHE A 194 3.57 -8.19 15.18
N TYR A 195 4.58 -7.44 15.61
CA TYR A 195 5.97 -7.90 15.56
C TYR A 195 6.16 -9.22 16.32
N LYS A 196 5.58 -9.35 17.52
CA LYS A 196 5.65 -10.61 18.31
C LYS A 196 5.06 -11.80 17.54
N PHE A 197 4.02 -11.60 16.75
CA PHE A 197 3.41 -12.66 15.95
C PHE A 197 4.10 -12.92 14.61
N THR A 198 4.61 -11.89 13.95
CA THR A 198 5.17 -12.01 12.59
C THR A 198 6.70 -12.06 12.57
N TYR A 199 7.35 -11.65 13.65
CA TYR A 199 8.80 -11.54 13.81
C TYR A 199 9.52 -10.74 12.71
N CYS A 200 8.82 -9.75 12.12
CA CYS A 200 9.32 -8.90 11.02
C CYS A 200 10.26 -7.80 11.55
N ARG A 201 11.55 -8.11 11.70
CA ARG A 201 12.58 -7.20 12.27
C ARG A 201 12.71 -5.90 11.48
N THR A 202 12.79 -6.00 10.16
CA THR A 202 12.89 -4.82 9.28
C THR A 202 11.66 -3.93 9.38
N GLY A 203 10.47 -4.54 9.43
CA GLY A 203 9.22 -3.80 9.52
C GLY A 203 9.11 -2.96 10.79
N ILE A 204 9.47 -3.52 11.94
CA ILE A 204 9.41 -2.76 13.22
C ILE A 204 10.46 -1.65 13.26
N ALA A 205 11.66 -1.87 12.70
CA ALA A 205 12.69 -0.85 12.60
C ALA A 205 12.23 0.34 11.74
N VAL A 206 11.63 0.07 10.57
CA VAL A 206 11.07 1.09 9.68
C VAL A 206 9.92 1.84 10.35
N PHE A 207 9.07 1.15 11.12
CA PHE A 207 7.97 1.77 11.87
C PHE A 207 8.49 2.82 12.87
N PHE A 208 9.49 2.48 13.67
CA PHE A 208 10.08 3.43 14.62
C PHE A 208 10.87 4.55 13.93
N PHE A 209 11.49 4.26 12.79
CA PHE A 209 12.12 5.29 11.97
C PHE A 209 11.11 6.34 11.48
N VAL A 210 9.92 5.91 11.02
CA VAL A 210 8.84 6.83 10.63
C VAL A 210 8.41 7.70 11.82
N TRP A 211 8.28 7.12 13.03
CA TRP A 211 7.97 7.90 14.22
C TRP A 211 9.07 8.92 14.56
N ALA A 212 10.31 8.53 14.43
CA ALA A 212 11.43 9.46 14.63
C ALA A 212 11.35 10.65 13.64
N LEU A 213 10.99 10.41 12.38
CA LEU A 213 10.77 11.47 11.39
C LEU A 213 9.60 12.38 11.77
N ILE A 214 8.47 11.83 12.24
CA ILE A 214 7.30 12.61 12.68
C ILE A 214 7.65 13.48 13.89
N ILE A 215 8.37 12.93 14.88
CA ILE A 215 8.81 13.66 16.06
C ILE A 215 9.79 14.77 15.65
N PHE A 216 10.76 14.44 14.82
CA PHE A 216 11.73 15.42 14.30
C PHE A 216 11.04 16.57 13.57
N GLU A 217 10.07 16.28 12.72
CA GLU A 217 9.30 17.30 12.02
C GLU A 217 8.57 18.24 13.00
N LYS A 218 7.91 17.68 14.02
CA LYS A 218 7.21 18.49 15.04
C LYS A 218 8.16 19.39 15.84
N ILE A 219 9.39 18.95 16.09
CA ILE A 219 10.41 19.74 16.82
C ILE A 219 11.05 20.78 15.90
N ALA A 220 11.37 20.40 14.66
CA ALA A 220 12.12 21.25 13.73
C ALA A 220 11.28 22.37 13.07
N LYS A 221 9.98 22.40 13.30
CA LYS A 221 8.96 23.38 12.82
C LYS A 221 9.01 23.70 11.32
N ASN A 222 10.06 24.30 10.80
CA ASN A 222 10.13 24.79 9.42
C ASN A 222 11.35 24.25 8.63
N ARG A 223 12.20 23.45 9.25
CA ARG A 223 13.39 22.84 8.59
C ARG A 223 13.07 21.53 7.87
N TRP A 224 11.83 21.12 7.92
CA TRP A 224 11.30 19.90 7.29
C TRP A 224 11.60 19.79 5.78
N LYS A 225 11.55 20.90 5.04
CA LYS A 225 11.88 20.92 3.61
C LYS A 225 13.32 20.45 3.33
N VAL A 226 14.24 20.77 4.24
CA VAL A 226 15.65 20.33 4.16
C VAL A 226 15.76 18.83 4.43
N VAL A 227 15.00 18.33 5.42
CA VAL A 227 15.00 16.90 5.77
C VAL A 227 14.40 16.05 4.65
N LEU A 228 13.29 16.50 4.04
CA LEU A 228 12.71 15.84 2.85
C LEU A 228 13.68 15.88 1.66
N ALA A 229 14.32 17.02 1.42
CA ALA A 229 15.30 17.15 0.35
C ALA A 229 16.52 16.23 0.56
N LEU A 230 16.89 15.96 1.82
CA LEU A 230 18.01 15.07 2.15
C LEU A 230 17.59 13.60 2.27
N SER A 231 16.36 13.30 2.69
CA SER A 231 15.90 11.91 2.88
C SER A 231 15.83 11.11 1.58
N VAL A 232 15.45 11.74 0.47
CA VAL A 232 15.38 11.07 -0.84
C VAL A 232 16.77 10.68 -1.36
N PRO A 233 17.78 11.59 -1.44
CA PRO A 233 19.11 11.20 -1.85
C PRO A 233 19.81 10.25 -0.85
N VAL A 234 19.58 10.41 0.45
CA VAL A 234 20.13 9.50 1.47
C VAL A 234 19.52 8.10 1.31
N GLY A 235 18.20 8.00 1.11
CA GLY A 235 17.53 6.73 0.83
C GLY A 235 18.02 6.07 -0.46
N ALA A 236 18.22 6.85 -1.51
CA ALA A 236 18.78 6.37 -2.79
C ALA A 236 20.23 5.88 -2.64
N VAL A 237 21.08 6.64 -1.94
CA VAL A 237 22.46 6.24 -1.66
C VAL A 237 22.51 4.99 -0.79
N PHE A 238 21.67 4.91 0.25
CA PHE A 238 21.58 3.71 1.10
C PHE A 238 21.12 2.48 0.30
N SER A 239 20.12 2.64 -0.57
CA SER A 239 19.67 1.57 -1.46
C SER A 239 20.75 1.12 -2.45
N LEU A 240 21.50 2.07 -3.01
CA LEU A 240 22.63 1.76 -3.88
C LEU A 240 23.78 1.08 -3.11
N CYS A 241 24.09 1.55 -1.91
CA CYS A 241 25.10 0.91 -1.08
C CYS A 241 24.69 -0.52 -0.70
N THR A 242 23.44 -0.74 -0.27
CA THR A 242 22.97 -2.10 0.01
C THR A 242 23.00 -2.99 -1.22
N MET A 243 22.73 -2.46 -2.41
CA MET A 243 22.81 -3.20 -3.67
C MET A 243 24.25 -3.54 -4.08
N LEU A 244 25.19 -2.61 -3.87
CA LEU A 244 26.60 -2.78 -4.21
C LEU A 244 27.36 -3.65 -3.20
N PHE A 245 27.00 -3.57 -1.92
CA PHE A 245 27.63 -4.33 -0.84
C PHE A 245 26.83 -5.57 -0.40
N TYR A 246 25.68 -5.83 -1.05
CA TYR A 246 24.99 -7.10 -0.92
C TYR A 246 25.75 -8.16 -1.70
N ASP A 247 26.84 -8.60 -1.11
CA ASP A 247 27.50 -9.83 -1.53
C ASP A 247 26.50 -10.95 -1.25
N GLY A 248 25.98 -11.58 -2.32
CA GLY A 248 24.94 -12.60 -2.24
C GLY A 248 25.42 -13.83 -1.48
N GLY A 249 25.65 -13.70 -0.17
CA GLY A 249 26.01 -14.74 0.77
C GLY A 249 24.94 -15.85 0.90
N ASN A 250 24.30 -16.20 -0.19
CA ASN A 250 23.34 -17.30 -0.33
C ASN A 250 23.97 -18.56 -0.92
N SER A 251 25.25 -18.80 -0.71
CA SER A 251 25.83 -20.11 -1.00
C SER A 251 25.36 -21.22 -0.05
N VAL A 252 24.85 -20.87 1.13
CA VAL A 252 24.41 -21.88 2.12
C VAL A 252 23.04 -22.49 1.82
N TYR A 253 22.17 -21.81 1.06
CA TYR A 253 20.82 -22.33 0.74
C TYR A 253 20.71 -23.03 -0.60
N ARG A 254 21.81 -23.15 -1.36
CA ARG A 254 21.76 -23.74 -2.72
C ARG A 254 22.16 -25.22 -2.79
N GLU A 255 22.74 -25.76 -1.73
CA GLU A 255 23.20 -27.14 -1.72
C GLU A 255 22.18 -28.17 -1.21
N GLU A 256 21.11 -27.75 -0.49
CA GLU A 256 20.10 -28.71 0.01
C GLU A 256 18.93 -29.02 -0.94
N SER A 257 18.90 -28.40 -2.13
CA SER A 257 17.84 -28.68 -3.12
C SER A 257 18.24 -29.63 -4.25
N ILE A 258 19.41 -30.27 -4.16
CA ILE A 258 19.93 -31.21 -5.17
C ILE A 258 20.39 -32.53 -4.49
N SER A 259 19.62 -33.05 -3.56
CA SER A 259 19.79 -34.43 -3.10
C SER A 259 18.45 -35.13 -3.01
#